data_cf251582073d353c0c7019b60a35eac5
#
_entry.id   cf251582073d353c0c7019b60a35eac5
#
_cell.length_a   1.000
_cell.length_b   1.000
_cell.length_c   1.000
_cell.angle_alpha   90.00
_cell.angle_beta   90.00
_cell.angle_gamma   90.00
#
_symmetry.space_group_name_H-M   'P 1'
#
loop_
_entity.id
_entity.type
_entity.pdbx_description
1 polymer ?
#
loop_
_entity_poly.entity_id
_entity_poly.type
_entity_poly.pdbx_seq_one_letter_code
_entity_poly.pdbx_strand_id
1 'polypeptide(L)'
;MTYAVVNPATGETLATYPDATAEEVEAALAAAAETGRTWGRTSAPAERAALLRRVAELHRERRDELAAIIVREMGKPLAAAEGEVDFAADITEYYADHIDEITGDTPLDILGEGTAVVRRSPLGVLLG
;
A
#
# COMPACT_ATOMS: atom_id res chain seq x y z
N MET A 1 -19.65 13.32 11.76
CA MET A 1 -19.52 11.96 12.37
C MET A 1 -18.16 11.86 13.02
N THR A 2 -17.93 10.90 13.88
CA THR A 2 -16.62 10.65 14.48
C THR A 2 -16.33 9.17 14.34
N TYR A 3 -15.19 8.81 13.78
CA TYR A 3 -14.75 7.41 13.74
C TYR A 3 -14.27 6.98 15.12
N ALA A 4 -14.61 5.76 15.52
CA ALA A 4 -14.16 5.19 16.78
C ALA A 4 -13.52 3.81 16.55
N VAL A 5 -12.40 3.58 17.24
CA VAL A 5 -11.85 2.23 17.38
C VAL A 5 -12.42 1.63 18.64
N VAL A 6 -13.11 0.52 18.49
CA VAL A 6 -13.77 -0.18 19.60
C VAL A 6 -13.20 -1.58 19.69
N ASN A 7 -12.74 -1.97 20.88
CA ASN A 7 -12.30 -3.34 21.12
C ASN A 7 -13.51 -4.29 21.06
N PRO A 8 -13.60 -5.21 20.10
CA PRO A 8 -14.76 -6.06 19.93
C PRO A 8 -14.94 -7.10 21.05
N ALA A 9 -13.90 -7.39 21.82
CA ALA A 9 -13.97 -8.33 22.92
C ALA A 9 -14.55 -7.70 24.21
N THR A 10 -14.34 -6.39 24.41
CA THR A 10 -14.74 -5.69 25.64
C THR A 10 -15.81 -4.64 25.42
N GLY A 11 -15.99 -4.15 24.18
CA GLY A 11 -16.85 -3.01 23.86
C GLY A 11 -16.26 -1.65 24.24
N GLU A 12 -15.01 -1.61 24.70
CA GLU A 12 -14.33 -0.39 25.09
C GLU A 12 -13.94 0.45 23.87
N THR A 13 -14.23 1.74 23.89
CA THR A 13 -13.72 2.69 22.89
C THR A 13 -12.27 3.03 23.20
N LEU A 14 -11.35 2.62 22.32
CA LEU A 14 -9.92 2.79 22.46
C LEU A 14 -9.41 4.13 21.93
N ALA A 15 -10.01 4.63 20.85
CA ALA A 15 -9.67 5.90 20.23
C ALA A 15 -10.85 6.47 19.44
N THR A 16 -10.85 7.78 19.23
CA THR A 16 -11.80 8.47 18.35
C THR A 16 -11.05 9.43 17.42
N TYR A 17 -11.53 9.55 16.18
CA TYR A 17 -10.96 10.40 15.16
C TYR A 17 -12.06 11.25 14.53
N PRO A 18 -11.86 12.60 14.38
CA PRO A 18 -12.81 13.45 13.68
C PRO A 18 -12.86 13.10 12.18
N ASP A 19 -13.97 13.44 11.54
CA ASP A 19 -14.03 13.43 10.08
C ASP A 19 -13.06 14.48 9.52
N ALA A 20 -12.43 14.18 8.37
CA ALA A 20 -11.65 15.17 7.65
C ALA A 20 -12.56 16.28 7.11
N THR A 21 -12.08 17.51 7.13
CA THR A 21 -12.77 18.65 6.51
C THR A 21 -12.65 18.59 4.98
N ALA A 22 -13.50 19.31 4.28
CA ALA A 22 -13.42 19.42 2.82
C ALA A 22 -12.06 19.99 2.37
N GLU A 23 -11.53 20.97 3.09
CA GLU A 23 -10.23 21.58 2.82
C GLU A 23 -9.07 20.60 3.00
N GLU A 24 -9.12 19.74 4.01
CA GLU A 24 -8.12 18.70 4.24
C GLU A 24 -8.15 17.64 3.12
N VAL A 25 -9.35 17.25 2.67
CA VAL A 25 -9.52 16.32 1.55
C VAL A 25 -8.98 16.92 0.25
N GLU A 26 -9.33 18.16 -0.07
CA GLU A 26 -8.83 18.85 -1.27
C GLU A 26 -7.31 19.03 -1.24
N ALA A 27 -6.74 19.38 -0.09
CA ALA A 27 -5.29 19.50 0.09
C ALA A 27 -4.59 18.15 -0.11
N ALA A 28 -5.13 17.07 0.42
CA ALA A 28 -4.59 15.73 0.24
C ALA A 28 -4.63 15.28 -1.23
N LEU A 29 -5.76 15.52 -1.93
CA LEU A 29 -5.90 15.21 -3.35
C LEU A 29 -4.92 16.03 -4.21
N ALA A 30 -4.76 17.32 -3.92
CA ALA A 30 -3.81 18.17 -4.64
C ALA A 30 -2.36 17.72 -4.45
N ALA A 31 -1.96 17.38 -3.21
CA ALA A 31 -0.63 16.88 -2.90
C ALA A 31 -0.36 15.52 -3.57
N ALA A 32 -1.33 14.61 -3.53
CA ALA A 32 -1.23 13.30 -4.19
C ALA A 32 -1.13 13.44 -5.72
N ALA A 33 -1.93 14.35 -6.32
CA ALA A 33 -1.88 14.62 -7.76
C ALA A 33 -0.53 15.21 -8.19
N GLU A 34 0.05 16.12 -7.40
CA GLU A 34 1.37 16.69 -7.68
C GLU A 34 2.48 15.63 -7.54
N THR A 35 2.46 14.84 -6.48
CA THR A 35 3.40 13.73 -6.29
C THR A 35 3.28 12.71 -7.43
N GLY A 36 2.07 12.42 -7.90
CA GLY A 36 1.84 11.53 -9.03
C GLY A 36 2.45 12.07 -10.34
N ARG A 37 2.39 13.39 -10.57
CA ARG A 37 3.00 14.03 -11.76
C ARG A 37 4.52 14.08 -11.72
N THR A 38 5.09 14.20 -10.54
CA THR A 38 6.54 14.31 -10.31
C THR A 38 7.13 12.94 -9.99
N TRP A 39 7.24 12.59 -8.72
CA TRP A 39 7.87 11.36 -8.26
C TRP A 39 7.22 10.09 -8.84
N GLY A 40 5.89 10.05 -8.94
CA GLY A 40 5.17 8.89 -9.47
C GLY A 40 5.54 8.54 -10.91
N ARG A 41 5.93 9.53 -11.73
CA ARG A 41 6.34 9.32 -13.13
C ARG A 41 7.85 9.26 -13.34
N THR A 42 8.64 9.87 -12.46
CA THR A 42 10.09 10.03 -12.65
C THR A 42 10.92 9.08 -11.80
N SER A 43 10.37 8.55 -10.70
CA SER A 43 11.09 7.60 -9.86
C SER A 43 11.38 6.30 -10.60
N ALA A 44 12.61 5.81 -10.46
CA ALA A 44 13.00 4.53 -11.05
C ALA A 44 12.25 3.36 -10.38
N PRO A 45 11.89 2.28 -11.10
CA PRO A 45 11.31 1.09 -10.50
C PRO A 45 12.12 0.55 -9.32
N ALA A 46 13.45 0.51 -9.43
CA ALA A 46 14.35 0.05 -8.37
C ALA A 46 14.26 0.91 -7.08
N GLU A 47 14.05 2.22 -7.20
CA GLU A 47 13.85 3.11 -6.06
C GLU A 47 12.57 2.74 -5.29
N ARG A 48 11.48 2.52 -6.01
CA ARG A 48 10.21 2.08 -5.42
C ARG A 48 10.32 0.69 -4.80
N ALA A 49 11.03 -0.24 -5.46
CA ALA A 49 11.30 -1.57 -4.91
C ALA A 49 12.07 -1.49 -3.59
N ALA A 50 13.08 -0.63 -3.49
CA ALA A 50 13.82 -0.43 -2.25
C ALA A 50 12.93 0.07 -1.10
N LEU A 51 12.00 0.99 -1.37
CA LEU A 51 11.03 1.45 -0.36
C LEU A 51 10.10 0.31 0.09
N LEU A 52 9.59 -0.50 -0.85
CA LEU A 52 8.73 -1.64 -0.51
C LEU A 52 9.48 -2.69 0.32
N ARG A 53 10.74 -3.01 -0.01
CA ARG A 53 11.56 -3.92 0.80
C ARG A 53 11.73 -3.38 2.23
N ARG A 54 11.98 -2.06 2.38
CA ARG A 54 12.06 -1.46 3.72
C ARG A 54 10.72 -1.56 4.48
N VAL A 55 9.60 -1.42 3.80
CA VAL A 55 8.26 -1.64 4.40
C VAL A 55 8.11 -3.10 4.86
N ALA A 56 8.47 -4.08 4.04
CA ALA A 56 8.42 -5.51 4.41
C ALA A 56 9.32 -5.83 5.62
N GLU A 57 10.55 -5.30 5.64
CA GLU A 57 11.45 -5.41 6.81
C GLU A 57 10.80 -4.84 8.07
N LEU A 58 10.21 -3.64 8.00
CA LEU A 58 9.56 -3.00 9.14
C LEU A 58 8.34 -3.80 9.63
N HIS A 59 7.59 -4.47 8.76
CA HIS A 59 6.53 -5.39 9.18
C HIS A 59 7.10 -6.54 10.00
N ARG A 60 8.20 -7.15 9.57
CA ARG A 60 8.85 -8.25 10.31
C ARG A 60 9.47 -7.78 11.62
N GLU A 61 10.16 -6.63 11.62
CA GLU A 61 10.74 -6.04 12.83
C GLU A 61 9.69 -5.70 13.89
N ARG A 62 8.50 -5.24 13.46
CA ARG A 62 7.41 -4.81 14.33
C ARG A 62 6.25 -5.81 14.39
N ARG A 63 6.49 -7.06 14.03
CA ARG A 63 5.48 -8.12 13.91
C ARG A 63 4.56 -8.21 15.11
N ASP A 64 5.11 -8.33 16.30
CA ASP A 64 4.34 -8.51 17.53
C ASP A 64 3.50 -7.25 17.88
N GLU A 65 4.07 -6.07 17.65
CA GLU A 65 3.37 -4.79 17.83
C GLU A 65 2.16 -4.68 16.89
N LEU A 66 2.35 -4.97 15.60
CA LEU A 66 1.29 -4.90 14.59
C LEU A 66 0.22 -5.96 14.84
N ALA A 67 0.62 -7.19 15.19
CA ALA A 67 -0.31 -8.25 15.55
C ALA A 67 -1.17 -7.88 16.78
N ALA A 68 -0.56 -7.26 17.79
CA ALA A 68 -1.30 -6.80 18.98
C ALA A 68 -2.36 -5.72 18.64
N ILE A 69 -2.09 -4.84 17.67
CA ILE A 69 -3.06 -3.86 17.16
C ILE A 69 -4.24 -4.59 16.51
N ILE A 70 -3.98 -5.56 15.62
CA ILE A 70 -5.01 -6.34 14.93
C ILE A 70 -5.89 -7.09 15.96
N VAL A 71 -5.29 -7.72 16.95
CA VAL A 71 -6.04 -8.40 18.04
C VAL A 71 -6.96 -7.42 18.77
N ARG A 72 -6.40 -6.28 19.17
CA ARG A 72 -7.13 -5.28 19.96
C ARG A 72 -8.27 -4.61 19.18
N GLU A 73 -8.07 -4.35 17.89
CA GLU A 73 -8.99 -3.55 17.09
C GLU A 73 -9.98 -4.39 16.26
N MET A 74 -9.61 -5.63 15.94
CA MET A 74 -10.43 -6.55 15.14
C MET A 74 -10.88 -7.79 15.91
N GLY A 75 -10.32 -8.08 17.08
CA GLY A 75 -10.62 -9.29 17.85
C GLY A 75 -10.08 -10.57 17.22
N LYS A 76 -9.08 -10.48 16.32
CA LYS A 76 -8.50 -11.65 15.67
C LYS A 76 -7.67 -12.47 16.65
N PRO A 77 -7.68 -13.83 16.61
CA PRO A 77 -6.78 -14.64 17.39
C PRO A 77 -5.31 -14.28 17.11
N LEU A 78 -4.45 -14.22 18.15
CA LEU A 78 -3.07 -13.74 18.04
C LEU A 78 -2.28 -14.43 16.92
N ALA A 79 -2.28 -15.76 16.87
CA ALA A 79 -1.57 -16.50 15.83
C ALA A 79 -2.03 -16.17 14.40
N ALA A 80 -3.33 -15.86 14.21
CA ALA A 80 -3.86 -15.43 12.93
C ALA A 80 -3.47 -13.98 12.59
N ALA A 81 -3.41 -13.09 13.60
CA ALA A 81 -2.94 -11.72 13.45
C ALA A 81 -1.44 -11.67 13.09
N GLU A 82 -0.64 -12.49 13.74
CA GLU A 82 0.79 -12.66 13.42
C GLU A 82 1.00 -13.14 11.98
N GLY A 83 0.25 -14.17 11.55
CA GLY A 83 0.31 -14.67 10.17
C GLY A 83 -0.13 -13.64 9.14
N GLU A 84 -1.06 -12.73 9.48
CA GLU A 84 -1.47 -11.64 8.61
C GLU A 84 -0.37 -10.59 8.42
N VAL A 85 0.36 -10.26 9.48
CA VAL A 85 1.52 -9.36 9.40
C VAL A 85 2.62 -9.97 8.55
N ASP A 86 2.93 -11.27 8.74
CA ASP A 86 3.92 -11.99 7.94
C ASP A 86 3.49 -12.00 6.45
N PHE A 87 2.22 -12.29 6.17
CA PHE A 87 1.69 -12.32 4.80
C PHE A 87 1.70 -10.93 4.13
N ALA A 88 1.43 -9.87 4.88
CA ALA A 88 1.54 -8.50 4.37
C ALA A 88 2.98 -8.14 3.99
N ALA A 89 3.97 -8.59 4.78
CA ALA A 89 5.38 -8.44 4.44
C ALA A 89 5.75 -9.21 3.17
N ASP A 90 5.31 -10.48 3.05
CA ASP A 90 5.60 -11.34 1.89
C ASP A 90 5.00 -10.79 0.59
N ILE A 91 3.75 -10.31 0.62
CA ILE A 91 3.12 -9.65 -0.54
C ILE A 91 3.91 -8.39 -0.94
N THR A 92 4.31 -7.58 0.03
CA THR A 92 5.05 -6.34 -0.23
C THR A 92 6.40 -6.64 -0.87
N GLU A 93 7.12 -7.64 -0.38
CA GLU A 93 8.40 -8.09 -0.91
C GLU A 93 8.25 -8.70 -2.30
N TYR A 94 7.20 -9.52 -2.52
CA TYR A 94 6.90 -10.08 -3.84
C TYR A 94 6.80 -9.00 -4.92
N TYR A 95 6.04 -7.92 -4.67
CA TYR A 95 5.92 -6.82 -5.64
C TYR A 95 7.21 -6.03 -5.81
N ALA A 96 8.04 -5.93 -4.77
CA ALA A 96 9.36 -5.31 -4.87
C ALA A 96 10.32 -6.14 -5.74
N ASP A 97 10.26 -7.46 -5.65
CA ASP A 97 11.14 -8.36 -6.39
C ASP A 97 10.73 -8.52 -7.86
N HIS A 98 9.44 -8.36 -8.16
CA HIS A 98 8.88 -8.47 -9.52
C HIS A 98 8.63 -7.11 -10.18
N ILE A 99 9.23 -6.03 -9.65
CA ILE A 99 8.94 -4.66 -10.11
C ILE A 99 9.24 -4.47 -11.61
N ASP A 100 10.32 -5.06 -12.11
CA ASP A 100 10.73 -4.92 -13.50
C ASP A 100 9.77 -5.64 -14.45
N GLU A 101 9.23 -6.80 -14.06
CA GLU A 101 8.21 -7.54 -14.82
C GLU A 101 6.89 -6.76 -14.84
N ILE A 102 6.53 -6.13 -13.72
CA ILE A 102 5.28 -5.40 -13.58
C ILE A 102 5.32 -4.06 -14.32
N THR A 103 6.45 -3.37 -14.34
CA THR A 103 6.59 -2.02 -14.91
C THR A 103 7.22 -2.00 -16.30
N GLY A 104 7.86 -3.09 -16.73
CA GLY A 104 8.51 -3.22 -18.02
C GLY A 104 7.52 -3.23 -19.19
N ASP A 105 7.98 -2.79 -20.35
CA ASP A 105 7.24 -2.94 -21.61
C ASP A 105 7.20 -4.43 -21.99
N THR A 106 6.03 -4.90 -22.37
CA THR A 106 5.83 -6.28 -22.87
C THR A 106 5.68 -6.25 -24.38
N PRO A 107 6.65 -6.75 -25.16
CA PRO A 107 6.53 -6.85 -26.61
C PRO A 107 5.33 -7.74 -27.01
N LEU A 108 4.67 -7.37 -28.08
CA LEU A 108 3.60 -8.16 -28.71
C LEU A 108 4.04 -8.62 -30.08
N ASP A 109 3.69 -9.87 -30.44
CA ASP A 109 3.82 -10.37 -31.81
C ASP A 109 2.78 -9.67 -32.70
N ILE A 110 3.24 -9.14 -33.83
CA ILE A 110 2.38 -8.46 -34.80
C ILE A 110 2.47 -9.14 -36.17
N LEU A 111 1.40 -9.03 -36.94
CA LEU A 111 1.37 -9.43 -38.33
C LEU A 111 1.75 -8.23 -39.20
N GLY A 112 2.98 -8.22 -39.77
CA GLY A 112 3.46 -7.16 -40.63
C GLY A 112 4.71 -6.45 -40.08
N GLU A 113 5.03 -5.29 -40.67
CA GLU A 113 6.16 -4.48 -40.28
C GLU A 113 5.83 -3.57 -39.07
N GLY A 114 6.81 -3.36 -38.19
CA GLY A 114 6.68 -2.47 -37.03
C GLY A 114 6.94 -3.18 -35.71
N THR A 115 6.61 -2.49 -34.60
CA THR A 115 6.68 -3.02 -33.22
C THR A 115 5.43 -2.62 -32.46
N ALA A 116 4.95 -3.52 -31.59
CA ALA A 116 3.90 -3.22 -30.63
C ALA A 116 4.33 -3.62 -29.23
N VAL A 117 3.95 -2.84 -28.25
CA VAL A 117 4.26 -3.12 -26.83
C VAL A 117 3.06 -2.79 -25.96
N VAL A 118 2.88 -3.57 -24.90
CA VAL A 118 2.03 -3.17 -23.77
C VAL A 118 2.89 -2.37 -22.80
N ARG A 119 2.55 -1.12 -22.61
CA ARG A 119 3.22 -0.23 -21.64
C ARG A 119 2.31 0.03 -20.47
N ARG A 120 2.85 -0.13 -19.26
CA ARG A 120 2.15 0.17 -18.01
C ARG A 120 2.59 1.53 -17.48
N SER A 121 1.64 2.29 -16.96
CA SER A 121 1.89 3.62 -16.39
C SER A 121 1.17 3.76 -15.07
N PRO A 122 1.64 4.64 -14.16
CA PRO A 122 0.93 4.94 -12.92
C PRO A 122 -0.51 5.40 -13.18
N LEU A 123 -1.45 4.92 -12.36
CA LEU A 123 -2.86 5.30 -12.45
C LEU A 123 -3.12 6.73 -11.95
N GLY A 124 -2.23 7.27 -11.15
CA GLY A 124 -2.39 8.57 -10.50
C GLY A 124 -2.89 8.44 -9.06
N VAL A 125 -3.85 9.29 -8.69
CA VAL A 125 -4.42 9.30 -7.34
C VAL A 125 -5.44 8.18 -7.20
N LEU A 126 -5.32 7.41 -6.14
CA LEU A 126 -6.30 6.42 -5.71
C LEU A 126 -6.89 6.88 -4.37
N LEU A 127 -8.19 6.73 -4.23
CA LEU A 127 -8.91 6.88 -2.98
C LEU A 127 -9.29 5.49 -2.48
N GLY A 128 -8.86 5.15 -1.26
CA GLY A 128 -9.16 3.89 -0.58
C GLY A 128 -10.00 4.11 0.69
#